data_7108635a52a911c2be3bed3c62ca7e63
#
_entry.id   7108635a52a911c2be3bed3c62ca7e63
#
_cell.length_a   1.000
_cell.length_b   1.000
_cell.length_c   1.000
_cell.angle_alpha   90.00
_cell.angle_beta   90.00
_cell.angle_gamma   90.00
#
_symmetry.space_group_name_H-M   'P 1'
#
loop_
_entity.id
_entity.type
_entity.pdbx_description
1 polymer ?
#
loop_
_entity_poly.entity_id
_entity_poly.type
_entity_poly.pdbx_seq_one_letter_code
_entity_poly.pdbx_strand_id
1 'polypeptide(L)'
;MKNNLHKTIDNPFYLFPGWKDGHFQDGTLEDLCDNILRDVKGEAGASYLQVSADKYLAHVLEQKGSFRRRHKNRLHTILSGTDRFVGLKIGEAAKVGAFDFEAEEMKELNERICEMMQP
;
A
#
# COMPACT_ATOMS: atom_id res chain seq x y z
N MET A 1 -3.02 26.40 10.84
CA MET A 1 -2.52 25.84 10.85
C MET A 1 -1.74 25.70 10.26
N LYS A 2 -1.51 25.89 10.15
CA LYS A 2 -0.76 25.56 9.63
C LYS A 2 -0.46 24.50 9.78
N ASN A 3 -0.68 24.23 10.16
CA ASN A 3 -0.23 23.56 10.37
C ASN A 3 -0.12 22.28 10.11
N ASN A 4 -1.24 21.41 10.12
CA ASN A 4 -0.90 20.04 9.88
C ASN A 4 -0.50 19.78 8.47
N LEU A 5 -1.19 20.43 7.55
CA LEU A 5 -0.83 20.33 6.14
C LEU A 5 0.60 20.81 5.91
N HIS A 6 0.92 21.93 6.49
CA HIS A 6 2.25 22.47 6.34
C HIS A 6 3.30 21.51 6.90
N LYS A 7 3.03 20.95 8.06
CA LYS A 7 3.94 19.98 8.65
C LYS A 7 4.12 18.76 7.77
N THR A 8 3.05 18.30 7.13
CA THR A 8 3.12 17.15 6.26
C THR A 8 3.98 17.43 5.05
N ILE A 9 3.87 18.63 4.50
CA ILE A 9 4.68 19.04 3.36
C ILE A 9 6.15 19.08 3.73
N ASP A 10 6.46 19.63 4.90
CA ASP A 10 7.84 19.75 5.36
C ASP A 10 8.40 18.44 5.89
N ASN A 11 7.51 17.51 6.21
CA ASN A 11 7.90 16.26 6.83
C ASN A 11 8.01 15.16 5.78
N PRO A 12 9.23 14.67 5.50
CA PRO A 12 9.40 13.60 4.53
C PRO A 12 8.80 12.28 4.99
N PHE A 13 8.34 12.22 6.23
CA PHE A 13 7.78 11.00 6.80
C PHE A 13 6.27 11.02 6.79
N TYR A 14 5.69 11.52 5.68
CA TYR A 14 4.26 11.48 5.49
C TYR A 14 3.75 10.07 5.78
N LEU A 15 2.67 9.99 6.54
CA LEU A 15 2.16 8.70 6.99
C LEU A 15 1.38 8.02 5.88
N PHE A 16 1.79 6.83 5.52
CA PHE A 16 1.06 5.99 4.58
C PHE A 16 0.24 4.99 5.38
N PRO A 17 -0.97 4.65 4.94
CA PRO A 17 -1.62 5.08 3.70
C PRO A 17 -2.27 6.45 3.75
N GLY A 18 -2.08 7.25 4.79
CA GLY A 18 -2.62 8.60 4.85
C GLY A 18 -3.94 8.66 5.57
N TRP A 19 -4.80 9.57 5.13
CA TRP A 19 -6.08 9.84 5.80
C TRP A 19 -7.13 8.87 5.32
N LYS A 20 -7.83 8.24 6.28
CA LYS A 20 -8.89 7.30 5.95
C LYS A 20 -9.88 7.29 7.10
N ASP A 21 -11.17 7.34 6.78
CA ASP A 21 -12.26 7.28 7.76
C ASP A 21 -12.11 8.33 8.86
N GLY A 22 -11.62 9.50 8.52
CA GLY A 22 -11.47 10.60 9.45
C GLY A 22 -10.21 10.53 10.30
N HIS A 23 -9.32 9.59 10.04
CA HIS A 23 -8.09 9.43 10.81
C HIS A 23 -6.89 9.23 9.90
N PHE A 24 -5.73 9.69 10.35
CA PHE A 24 -4.50 9.27 9.70
C PHE A 24 -4.27 7.80 10.00
N GLN A 25 -3.86 7.10 8.96
CA GLN A 25 -3.48 5.69 9.07
C GLN A 25 -1.97 5.62 9.11
N ASP A 26 -1.43 5.14 10.22
CA ASP A 26 -0.01 4.81 10.25
C ASP A 26 0.21 3.62 9.35
N GLY A 27 1.31 3.65 8.65
CA GLY A 27 1.61 2.51 7.80
C GLY A 27 2.79 2.79 6.92
N THR A 28 3.00 1.90 6.00
CA THR A 28 4.12 1.93 5.09
C THR A 28 3.62 2.15 3.67
N LEU A 29 4.55 2.34 2.75
CA LEU A 29 4.22 2.39 1.34
C LEU A 29 3.53 1.08 0.93
N GLU A 30 3.98 -0.04 1.47
CA GLU A 30 3.37 -1.33 1.17
C GLU A 30 1.91 -1.37 1.58
N ASP A 31 1.58 -0.80 2.73
CA ASP A 31 0.19 -0.74 3.19
C ASP A 31 -0.67 0.10 2.27
N LEU A 32 -0.14 1.23 1.82
CA LEU A 32 -0.85 2.07 0.86
C LEU A 32 -1.11 1.31 -0.44
N CYS A 33 -0.08 0.66 -0.97
CA CYS A 33 -0.21 -0.12 -2.21
C CYS A 33 -1.23 -1.24 -2.06
N ASP A 34 -1.25 -1.89 -0.90
CA ASP A 34 -2.23 -2.94 -0.62
C ASP A 34 -3.65 -2.39 -0.66
N ASN A 35 -3.86 -1.20 -0.10
CA ASN A 35 -5.19 -0.59 -0.07
C ASN A 35 -5.71 -0.21 -1.45
N ILE A 36 -4.83 0.02 -2.40
CA ILE A 36 -5.21 0.44 -3.75
C ILE A 36 -4.93 -0.62 -4.80
N LEU A 37 -4.75 -1.86 -4.37
CA LEU A 37 -4.48 -2.98 -5.27
C LEU A 37 -5.69 -3.22 -6.17
N ARG A 38 -5.45 -3.38 -7.46
CA ARG A 38 -6.51 -3.63 -8.44
C ARG A 38 -6.80 -5.10 -8.57
N ASP A 39 -8.07 -5.39 -8.86
CA ASP A 39 -8.42 -6.71 -9.36
C ASP A 39 -7.98 -6.81 -10.81
N VAL A 40 -7.48 -7.97 -11.19
CA VAL A 40 -7.04 -8.20 -12.56
C VAL A 40 -7.91 -9.32 -13.15
N LYS A 41 -8.42 -9.06 -14.34
CA LYS A 41 -9.26 -10.06 -15.02
C LYS A 41 -8.49 -11.36 -15.20
N GLY A 42 -9.11 -12.44 -14.81
CA GLY A 42 -8.51 -13.77 -14.91
C GLY A 42 -7.62 -14.14 -13.73
N GLU A 43 -7.46 -13.24 -12.78
CA GLU A 43 -6.71 -13.51 -11.57
C GLU A 43 -7.64 -13.51 -10.36
N ALA A 44 -7.16 -14.02 -9.24
CA ALA A 44 -7.90 -13.93 -7.99
C ALA A 44 -8.04 -12.47 -7.59
N GLY A 45 -9.16 -12.12 -6.98
CA GLY A 45 -9.42 -10.74 -6.58
C GLY A 45 -8.50 -10.29 -5.44
N ALA A 46 -8.31 -8.97 -5.35
CA ALA A 46 -7.43 -8.40 -4.34
C ALA A 46 -7.83 -8.83 -2.93
N SER A 47 -9.11 -8.78 -2.60
CA SER A 47 -9.59 -9.17 -1.27
C SER A 47 -9.25 -10.61 -0.95
N TYR A 48 -9.43 -11.50 -1.92
CA TYR A 48 -9.13 -12.91 -1.72
C TYR A 48 -7.63 -13.11 -1.47
N LEU A 49 -6.81 -12.41 -2.25
CA LEU A 49 -5.36 -12.51 -2.11
C LEU A 49 -4.89 -11.96 -0.77
N GLN A 50 -5.50 -10.87 -0.32
CA GLN A 50 -5.16 -10.28 0.98
C GLN A 50 -5.45 -11.26 2.12
N VAL A 51 -6.62 -11.87 2.12
CA VAL A 51 -6.99 -12.82 3.16
C VAL A 51 -6.09 -14.05 3.10
N SER A 52 -5.79 -14.52 1.90
CA SER A 52 -4.92 -15.69 1.73
C SER A 52 -3.51 -15.41 2.19
N ALA A 53 -2.99 -14.21 1.90
CA ALA A 53 -1.67 -13.82 2.36
C ALA A 53 -1.61 -13.78 3.88
N ASP A 54 -2.63 -13.22 4.50
CA ASP A 54 -2.67 -13.14 5.96
C ASP A 54 -2.68 -14.53 6.59
N LYS A 55 -3.43 -15.46 6.02
CA LYS A 55 -3.46 -16.83 6.51
C LYS A 55 -2.12 -17.50 6.36
N TYR A 56 -1.49 -17.34 5.20
CA TYR A 56 -0.18 -17.91 4.95
C TYR A 56 0.85 -17.37 5.93
N LEU A 57 0.88 -16.06 6.11
CA LEU A 57 1.87 -15.44 6.97
C LEU A 57 1.64 -15.80 8.44
N ALA A 58 0.38 -15.91 8.86
CA ALA A 58 0.06 -16.35 10.21
C ALA A 58 0.61 -17.76 10.45
N HIS A 59 0.47 -18.63 9.45
CA HIS A 59 0.98 -19.99 9.54
C HIS A 59 2.50 -20.01 9.64
N VAL A 60 3.16 -19.21 8.82
CA VAL A 60 4.62 -19.09 8.85
C VAL A 60 5.08 -18.53 10.19
N LEU A 61 4.34 -17.57 10.74
CA LEU A 61 4.66 -16.92 11.99
C LEU A 61 4.72 -17.92 13.15
N GLU A 62 3.90 -18.97 13.11
CA GLU A 62 3.92 -20.00 14.14
C GLU A 62 5.30 -20.66 14.25
N GLN A 63 6.03 -20.76 13.14
CA GLN A 63 7.36 -21.36 13.13
C GLN A 63 8.45 -20.34 13.36
N LYS A 64 8.24 -19.12 12.89
CA LYS A 64 9.28 -18.11 12.83
C LYS A 64 9.32 -17.20 14.05
N GLY A 65 8.17 -16.87 14.62
CA GLY A 65 8.05 -16.00 15.79
C GLY A 65 7.79 -14.54 15.45
N SER A 66 8.44 -14.00 14.43
CA SER A 66 8.20 -12.61 14.02
C SER A 66 8.74 -12.37 12.63
N PHE A 67 8.24 -11.29 12.00
CA PHE A 67 8.75 -10.81 10.72
C PHE A 67 9.39 -9.46 10.92
N ARG A 68 10.58 -9.28 10.35
CA ARG A 68 11.27 -7.98 10.41
C ARG A 68 10.64 -6.98 9.46
N ARG A 69 10.07 -7.46 8.35
CA ARG A 69 9.49 -6.61 7.30
C ARG A 69 8.11 -7.13 6.94
N ARG A 70 7.24 -7.24 7.92
CA ARG A 70 5.96 -7.92 7.71
C ARG A 70 5.11 -7.26 6.64
N HIS A 71 5.15 -5.92 6.52
CA HIS A 71 4.37 -5.22 5.48
C HIS A 71 4.87 -5.59 4.10
N LYS A 72 6.17 -5.66 3.93
CA LYS A 72 6.77 -6.05 2.66
C LYS A 72 6.50 -7.52 2.36
N ASN A 73 6.64 -8.38 3.36
CA ASN A 73 6.31 -9.79 3.20
C ASN A 73 4.87 -9.96 2.74
N ARG A 74 3.96 -9.20 3.36
CA ARG A 74 2.54 -9.30 3.04
C ARG A 74 2.25 -8.88 1.61
N LEU A 75 2.74 -7.73 1.19
CA LEU A 75 2.48 -7.24 -0.16
C LEU A 75 3.06 -8.19 -1.21
N HIS A 76 4.29 -8.64 -1.01
CA HIS A 76 4.90 -9.56 -1.97
C HIS A 76 4.21 -10.92 -2.01
N THR A 77 3.69 -11.37 -0.88
CA THR A 77 2.90 -12.60 -0.85
C THR A 77 1.62 -12.43 -1.67
N ILE A 78 0.97 -11.28 -1.54
CA ILE A 78 -0.22 -10.95 -2.32
C ILE A 78 0.10 -10.97 -3.82
N LEU A 79 1.14 -10.26 -4.22
CA LEU A 79 1.51 -10.16 -5.63
C LEU A 79 1.91 -11.52 -6.21
N SER A 80 2.51 -12.37 -5.38
CA SER A 80 2.93 -13.70 -5.85
C SER A 80 1.75 -14.59 -6.20
N GLY A 81 0.54 -14.21 -5.79
CA GLY A 81 -0.65 -14.95 -6.13
C GLY A 81 -1.22 -14.61 -7.50
N THR A 82 -0.54 -13.75 -8.26
CA THR A 82 -0.98 -13.40 -9.61
C THR A 82 0.11 -13.75 -10.61
N ASP A 83 -0.31 -14.14 -11.80
CA ASP A 83 0.64 -14.37 -12.89
C ASP A 83 1.22 -13.05 -13.38
N ARG A 84 0.40 -12.00 -13.32
CA ARG A 84 0.79 -10.71 -13.87
C ARG A 84 1.87 -10.01 -13.05
N PHE A 85 1.83 -10.17 -11.72
CA PHE A 85 2.69 -9.38 -10.84
C PHE A 85 3.71 -10.21 -10.07
N VAL A 86 3.72 -11.52 -10.27
CA VAL A 86 4.63 -12.38 -9.53
C VAL A 86 6.08 -11.97 -9.77
N GLY A 87 6.82 -11.86 -8.68
CA GLY A 87 8.25 -11.55 -8.76
C GLY A 87 8.61 -10.10 -9.03
N LEU A 88 7.61 -9.21 -9.14
CA LEU A 88 7.88 -7.81 -9.42
C LEU A 88 8.13 -7.04 -8.14
N LYS A 89 9.02 -6.06 -8.22
CA LYS A 89 9.18 -5.07 -7.17
C LYS A 89 8.00 -4.10 -7.23
N ILE A 90 7.79 -3.36 -6.14
CA ILE A 90 6.66 -2.44 -6.05
C ILE A 90 6.63 -1.48 -7.24
N GLY A 91 7.77 -0.88 -7.57
CA GLY A 91 7.82 0.07 -8.69
C GLY A 91 7.51 -0.58 -10.02
N GLU A 92 7.96 -1.82 -10.21
CA GLU A 92 7.67 -2.56 -11.43
C GLU A 92 6.20 -2.92 -11.51
N ALA A 93 5.62 -3.35 -10.40
CA ALA A 93 4.20 -3.67 -10.34
C ALA A 93 3.36 -2.44 -10.63
N ALA A 94 3.76 -1.28 -10.10
CA ALA A 94 3.06 -0.02 -10.35
C ALA A 94 3.05 0.30 -11.84
N LYS A 95 4.17 0.09 -12.52
CA LYS A 95 4.27 0.39 -13.96
C LYS A 95 3.34 -0.45 -14.80
N VAL A 96 3.06 -1.68 -14.37
CA VAL A 96 2.18 -2.56 -15.14
C VAL A 96 0.75 -2.55 -14.61
N GLY A 97 0.39 -1.58 -13.77
CA GLY A 97 -0.99 -1.32 -13.44
C GLY A 97 -1.53 -2.06 -12.24
N ALA A 98 -0.68 -2.51 -11.32
CA ALA A 98 -1.14 -3.24 -10.15
C ALA A 98 -1.97 -2.39 -9.19
N PHE A 99 -1.72 -1.07 -9.16
CA PHE A 99 -2.30 -0.20 -8.15
C PHE A 99 -3.13 0.90 -8.77
N ASP A 100 -4.22 1.24 -8.10
CA ASP A 100 -5.14 2.28 -8.55
C ASP A 100 -4.76 3.62 -7.91
N PHE A 101 -3.93 4.37 -8.58
CA PHE A 101 -3.50 5.67 -8.07
C PHE A 101 -4.59 6.74 -8.17
N GLU A 102 -5.75 6.40 -8.74
CA GLU A 102 -6.93 7.27 -8.74
C GLU A 102 -7.86 6.95 -7.57
N ALA A 103 -7.52 5.96 -6.75
CA ALA A 103 -8.35 5.55 -5.65
C ALA A 103 -8.48 6.65 -4.60
N GLU A 104 -9.55 6.58 -3.82
CA GLU A 104 -9.82 7.59 -2.80
C GLU A 104 -8.67 7.68 -1.79
N GLU A 105 -8.05 6.56 -1.47
CA GLU A 105 -6.92 6.53 -0.54
C GLU A 105 -5.75 7.37 -1.01
N MET A 106 -5.64 7.59 -2.32
CA MET A 106 -4.57 8.41 -2.88
C MET A 106 -4.92 9.90 -2.94
N LYS A 107 -6.18 10.23 -2.75
CA LYS A 107 -6.65 11.58 -2.99
C LYS A 107 -5.94 12.59 -2.10
N GLU A 108 -5.83 12.30 -0.84
CA GLU A 108 -5.20 13.21 0.08
C GLU A 108 -3.72 13.39 -0.23
N LEU A 109 -3.03 12.30 -0.50
CA LEU A 109 -1.62 12.37 -0.86
C LEU A 109 -1.42 13.19 -2.12
N ASN A 110 -2.28 12.95 -3.13
CA ASN A 110 -2.19 13.69 -4.39
C ASN A 110 -2.44 15.17 -4.17
N GLU A 111 -3.40 15.51 -3.31
CA GLU A 111 -3.68 16.92 -3.00
C GLU A 111 -2.49 17.58 -2.32
N ARG A 112 -1.84 16.87 -1.40
CA ARG A 112 -0.68 17.42 -0.72
C ARG A 112 0.50 17.60 -1.66
N ILE A 113 0.68 16.66 -2.57
CA ILE A 113 1.73 16.78 -3.57
C ILE A 113 1.47 18.00 -4.45
N CYS A 114 0.22 18.21 -4.87
CA CYS A 114 -0.13 19.37 -5.67
C CYS A 114 0.16 20.67 -4.93
N GLU A 115 -0.12 20.71 -3.63
CA GLU A 115 0.16 21.91 -2.83
C GLU A 115 1.66 22.16 -2.73
N MET A 116 2.45 21.10 -2.60
CA MET A 116 3.90 21.25 -2.56
C MET A 116 4.46 21.79 -3.85
N MET A 117 3.80 21.54 -4.97
CA MET A 117 4.26 21.97 -6.28
C MET A 117 3.86 23.40 -6.62
N GLN A 118 3.00 24.02 -5.81
CA GLN A 118 2.58 25.38 -6.06
C GLN A 118 3.62 26.38 -5.58
N PRO A 119 3.78 27.51 -6.30
CA PRO A 119 4.76 28.54 -5.91
C PRO A 119 4.38 29.25 -4.63
#